data_89f1fba9817415f8864eab51d8d94566
#
_entry.id   89f1fba9817415f8864eab51d8d94566
#
_cell.length_a   1.000
_cell.length_b   1.000
_cell.length_c   1.000
_cell.angle_alpha   90.00
_cell.angle_beta   90.00
_cell.angle_gamma   90.00
#
_symmetry.space_group_name_H-M   'P 1'
#
loop_
_entity.id
_entity.type
_entity.pdbx_description
1 polymer ?
#
loop_
_entity_poly.entity_id
_entity_poly.type
_entity_poly.pdbx_seq_one_letter_code
_entity_poly.pdbx_strand_id
1 'polypeptide(L)'
;MSQFFSIHPETPQARLIREAVKIVREGGVIVYPTDSCYALGCRLSDKKAMDRIITIRQLDLRHHFTLVCHNLSELGTYARVDNTVYRLLKSVTPGAYTFILQATKEVPRRTLHPKRQTIGLRVPDNAIALALLEELGEPMLSCTLMLPGENEPPSDPYDIRDTIGPQVDLVIDGGYCGVDPTTVIDLTSGAPELVRKGSGALKPFGWSDD
;
A
#
# COMPACT_ATOMS: atom_id res chain seq x y z
N MET A 1 -22.12 4.53 -8.42
CA MET A 1 -21.64 5.86 -7.96
C MET A 1 -20.77 5.60 -6.76
N SER A 2 -19.50 6.02 -6.76
CA SER A 2 -18.61 5.81 -5.62
C SER A 2 -19.09 6.56 -4.39
N GLN A 3 -18.79 6.01 -3.21
CA GLN A 3 -18.99 6.71 -1.95
C GLN A 3 -17.79 7.63 -1.68
N PHE A 4 -18.00 8.65 -0.85
CA PHE A 4 -16.96 9.58 -0.42
C PHE A 4 -17.07 9.75 1.09
N PHE A 5 -16.03 9.33 1.83
CA PHE A 5 -15.99 9.40 3.29
C PHE A 5 -14.90 10.37 3.74
N SER A 6 -15.30 11.42 4.44
CA SER A 6 -14.35 12.28 5.13
C SER A 6 -14.05 11.68 6.51
N ILE A 7 -12.83 11.20 6.70
CA ILE A 7 -12.36 10.50 7.91
C ILE A 7 -11.27 11.34 8.56
N HIS A 8 -11.38 11.55 9.88
CA HIS A 8 -10.39 12.34 10.61
C HIS A 8 -9.01 11.66 10.57
N PRO A 9 -7.94 12.37 10.13
CA PRO A 9 -6.65 11.76 9.85
C PRO A 9 -5.94 11.17 11.08
N GLU A 10 -6.14 11.74 12.28
CA GLU A 10 -5.49 11.27 13.50
C GLU A 10 -6.38 10.40 14.39
N THR A 11 -7.70 10.61 14.32
CA THR A 11 -8.71 9.87 15.11
C THR A 11 -9.82 9.36 14.21
N PRO A 12 -9.56 8.31 13.40
CA PRO A 12 -10.53 7.77 12.45
C PRO A 12 -11.81 7.32 13.16
N GLN A 13 -12.97 7.71 12.59
CA GLN A 13 -14.27 7.31 13.13
C GLN A 13 -14.53 5.84 12.84
N ALA A 14 -14.62 5.02 13.88
CA ALA A 14 -14.78 3.57 13.79
C ALA A 14 -15.99 3.15 12.91
N ARG A 15 -17.08 3.92 12.90
CA ARG A 15 -18.23 3.65 12.04
C ARG A 15 -17.86 3.74 10.55
N LEU A 16 -17.15 4.80 10.15
CA LEU A 16 -16.74 4.99 8.74
C LEU A 16 -15.69 3.97 8.32
N ILE A 17 -14.76 3.60 9.21
CA ILE A 17 -13.80 2.52 8.98
C ILE A 17 -14.53 1.19 8.72
N ARG A 18 -15.52 0.81 9.54
CA ARG A 18 -16.29 -0.42 9.32
C ARG A 18 -17.04 -0.42 7.99
N GLU A 19 -17.66 0.71 7.61
CA GLU A 19 -18.33 0.82 6.31
C GLU A 19 -17.33 0.72 5.14
N ALA A 20 -16.17 1.34 5.24
CA ALA A 20 -15.10 1.23 4.23
C ALA A 20 -14.61 -0.23 4.10
N VAL A 21 -14.36 -0.90 5.21
CA VAL A 21 -13.93 -2.31 5.22
C VAL A 21 -15.01 -3.23 4.68
N LYS A 22 -16.29 -2.96 4.94
CA LYS A 22 -17.39 -3.70 4.32
C LYS A 22 -17.32 -3.63 2.79
N ILE A 23 -17.08 -2.45 2.22
CA ILE A 23 -16.89 -2.27 0.77
C ILE A 23 -15.73 -3.13 0.27
N VAL A 24 -14.59 -3.13 0.97
CA VAL A 24 -13.43 -3.96 0.61
C VAL A 24 -13.76 -5.45 0.67
N ARG A 25 -14.45 -5.91 1.73
CA ARG A 25 -14.86 -7.32 1.88
C ARG A 25 -15.84 -7.79 0.80
N GLU A 26 -16.65 -6.88 0.28
CA GLU A 26 -17.60 -7.13 -0.82
C GLU A 26 -16.95 -7.06 -2.21
N GLY A 27 -15.62 -6.94 -2.30
CA GLY A 27 -14.86 -6.90 -3.56
C GLY A 27 -14.71 -5.50 -4.15
N GLY A 28 -14.91 -4.46 -3.33
CA GLY A 28 -14.72 -3.08 -3.74
C GLY A 28 -13.25 -2.69 -3.86
N VAL A 29 -13.00 -1.71 -4.73
CA VAL A 29 -11.74 -0.98 -4.84
C VAL A 29 -11.90 0.37 -4.16
N ILE A 30 -11.00 0.68 -3.24
CA ILE A 30 -11.01 1.93 -2.50
C ILE A 30 -9.78 2.78 -2.81
N VAL A 31 -9.93 4.10 -2.70
CA VAL A 31 -8.82 5.05 -2.59
C VAL A 31 -8.69 5.45 -1.13
N TYR A 32 -7.49 5.40 -0.58
CA TYR A 32 -7.23 5.72 0.81
C TYR A 32 -5.90 6.44 1.01
N PRO A 33 -5.78 7.32 2.03
CA PRO A 33 -4.56 8.04 2.32
C PRO A 33 -3.51 7.12 2.96
N THR A 34 -2.23 7.45 2.72
CA THR A 34 -1.09 6.84 3.38
C THR A 34 -0.12 7.92 3.88
N ASP A 35 0.97 7.51 4.51
CA ASP A 35 2.09 8.37 4.92
C ASP A 35 3.02 8.81 3.76
N SER A 36 2.66 8.48 2.53
CA SER A 36 3.37 8.92 1.30
C SER A 36 2.41 9.59 0.32
N CYS A 37 1.59 8.80 -0.37
CA CYS A 37 0.62 9.26 -1.36
C CYS A 37 -0.72 8.59 -1.12
N TYR A 38 -1.77 9.06 -1.79
CA TYR A 38 -2.99 8.27 -1.93
C TYR A 38 -2.71 6.95 -2.64
N ALA A 39 -3.41 5.90 -2.24
CA ALA A 39 -3.26 4.57 -2.80
C ALA A 39 -4.60 3.97 -3.20
N LEU A 40 -4.57 3.10 -4.20
CA LEU A 40 -5.65 2.16 -4.50
C LEU A 40 -5.47 0.91 -3.65
N GLY A 41 -6.56 0.40 -3.08
CA GLY A 41 -6.53 -0.81 -2.28
C GLY A 41 -7.72 -1.71 -2.55
N CYS A 42 -7.51 -3.01 -2.40
CA CYS A 42 -8.54 -4.02 -2.46
C CYS A 42 -8.17 -5.23 -1.61
N ARG A 43 -9.09 -6.15 -1.45
CA ARG A 43 -8.85 -7.41 -0.76
C ARG A 43 -7.81 -8.27 -1.50
N LEU A 44 -6.85 -8.84 -0.77
CA LEU A 44 -5.76 -9.66 -1.31
C LEU A 44 -6.25 -10.85 -2.17
N SER A 45 -7.34 -11.49 -1.77
CA SER A 45 -7.88 -12.66 -2.46
C SER A 45 -8.79 -12.33 -3.65
N ASP A 46 -9.16 -11.06 -3.86
CA ASP A 46 -10.12 -10.67 -4.89
C ASP A 46 -9.45 -10.37 -6.23
N LYS A 47 -9.55 -11.35 -7.15
CA LYS A 47 -9.01 -11.21 -8.49
C LYS A 47 -9.70 -10.09 -9.28
N LYS A 48 -11.03 -9.93 -9.17
CA LYS A 48 -11.77 -8.93 -9.96
C LYS A 48 -11.41 -7.51 -9.53
N ALA A 49 -11.28 -7.29 -8.22
CA ALA A 49 -10.84 -6.00 -7.69
C ALA A 49 -9.40 -5.69 -8.11
N MET A 50 -8.50 -6.67 -8.07
CA MET A 50 -7.13 -6.53 -8.57
C MET A 50 -7.11 -6.17 -10.06
N ASP A 51 -7.88 -6.86 -10.90
CA ASP A 51 -7.95 -6.59 -12.35
C ASP A 51 -8.50 -5.17 -12.63
N ARG A 52 -9.43 -4.66 -11.80
CA ARG A 52 -9.90 -3.26 -11.86
C ARG A 52 -8.76 -2.27 -11.56
N ILE A 53 -7.96 -2.51 -10.53
CA ILE A 53 -6.80 -1.65 -10.21
C ILE A 53 -5.81 -1.64 -11.38
N ILE A 54 -5.53 -2.81 -11.99
CA ILE A 54 -4.68 -2.91 -13.17
C ILE A 54 -5.22 -2.04 -14.32
N THR A 55 -6.53 -2.08 -14.55
CA THR A 55 -7.20 -1.29 -15.60
C THR A 55 -7.14 0.21 -15.31
N ILE A 56 -7.47 0.64 -14.09
CA ILE A 56 -7.45 2.06 -13.68
C ILE A 56 -6.05 2.66 -13.85
N ARG A 57 -5.04 1.91 -13.46
CA ARG A 57 -3.64 2.32 -13.48
C ARG A 57 -2.95 2.07 -14.82
N GLN A 58 -3.57 1.32 -15.75
CA GLN A 58 -2.96 0.82 -16.98
C GLN A 58 -1.62 0.12 -16.71
N LEU A 59 -1.61 -0.73 -15.66
CA LEU A 59 -0.39 -1.40 -15.25
C LEU A 59 0.03 -2.48 -16.25
N ASP A 60 1.34 -2.58 -16.48
CA ASP A 60 1.96 -3.73 -17.11
C ASP A 60 1.77 -4.99 -16.22
N LEU A 61 1.71 -6.15 -16.83
CA LEU A 61 1.65 -7.46 -16.16
C LEU A 61 2.85 -7.73 -15.24
N ARG A 62 3.90 -6.92 -15.33
CA ARG A 62 5.10 -6.98 -14.48
C ARG A 62 5.04 -6.04 -13.29
N HIS A 63 3.96 -5.28 -13.13
CA HIS A 63 3.84 -4.34 -12.02
C HIS A 63 3.81 -5.10 -10.69
N HIS A 64 4.61 -4.63 -9.74
CA HIS A 64 4.66 -5.19 -8.40
C HIS A 64 3.60 -4.52 -7.53
N PHE A 65 2.58 -5.30 -7.16
CA PHE A 65 1.70 -4.90 -6.08
C PHE A 65 2.43 -4.94 -4.74
N THR A 66 1.93 -4.16 -3.80
CA THR A 66 2.41 -4.15 -2.42
C THR A 66 1.33 -4.70 -1.50
N LEU A 67 1.70 -5.58 -0.59
CA LEU A 67 0.85 -5.93 0.55
C LEU A 67 1.06 -4.89 1.65
N VAL A 68 -0.01 -4.22 2.01
CA VAL A 68 -0.03 -3.28 3.13
C VAL A 68 -0.50 -4.03 4.36
N CYS A 69 0.40 -4.14 5.35
CA CYS A 69 0.20 -4.89 6.58
C CYS A 69 -0.04 -3.95 7.77
N HIS A 70 -0.80 -4.40 8.76
CA HIS A 70 -1.06 -3.65 9.97
C HIS A 70 0.19 -3.53 10.86
N ASN A 71 1.02 -4.58 10.91
CA ASN A 71 2.22 -4.62 11.73
C ASN A 71 3.26 -5.62 11.19
N LEU A 72 4.44 -5.67 11.82
CA LEU A 72 5.52 -6.58 11.43
C LEU A 72 5.20 -8.07 11.63
N SER A 73 4.35 -8.42 12.60
CA SER A 73 3.95 -9.80 12.82
C SER A 73 3.14 -10.32 11.63
N GLU A 74 2.21 -9.51 11.15
CA GLU A 74 1.43 -9.80 9.95
C GLU A 74 2.34 -9.88 8.71
N LEU A 75 3.27 -8.90 8.53
CA LEU A 75 4.25 -8.91 7.45
C LEU A 75 5.05 -10.23 7.43
N GLY A 76 5.50 -10.72 8.61
CA GLY A 76 6.23 -11.96 8.75
C GLY A 76 5.44 -13.23 8.36
N THR A 77 4.11 -13.15 8.30
CA THR A 77 3.28 -14.24 7.77
C THR A 77 3.43 -14.38 6.25
N TYR A 78 3.56 -13.25 5.54
CA TYR A 78 3.57 -13.20 4.07
C TYR A 78 4.98 -13.17 3.47
N ALA A 79 6.02 -12.91 4.27
CA ALA A 79 7.40 -12.86 3.81
C ALA A 79 8.33 -13.68 4.69
N ARG A 80 9.41 -14.21 4.07
CA ARG A 80 10.52 -14.83 4.79
C ARG A 80 11.43 -13.74 5.32
N VAL A 81 11.53 -13.64 6.64
CA VAL A 81 12.28 -12.61 7.34
C VAL A 81 13.22 -13.29 8.32
N ASP A 82 14.52 -13.13 8.16
CA ASP A 82 15.52 -13.54 9.14
C ASP A 82 15.66 -12.50 10.28
N ASN A 83 16.43 -12.82 11.30
CA ASN A 83 16.60 -11.95 12.47
C ASN A 83 17.26 -10.60 12.14
N THR A 84 18.14 -10.56 11.14
CA THR A 84 18.83 -9.33 10.73
C THR A 84 17.87 -8.40 9.99
N VAL A 85 17.15 -8.93 9.02
CA VAL A 85 16.10 -8.22 8.28
C VAL A 85 15.00 -7.78 9.25
N TYR A 86 14.56 -8.63 10.18
CA TYR A 86 13.54 -8.27 11.16
C TYR A 86 13.94 -7.06 12.02
N ARG A 87 15.19 -7.01 12.52
CA ARG A 87 15.68 -5.86 13.31
C ARG A 87 15.68 -4.58 12.48
N LEU A 88 16.10 -4.67 11.22
CA LEU A 88 16.08 -3.54 10.30
C LEU A 88 14.65 -3.05 10.09
N LEU A 89 13.73 -3.94 9.72
CA LEU A 89 12.32 -3.59 9.54
C LEU A 89 11.74 -2.93 10.80
N LYS A 90 12.03 -3.46 11.99
CA LYS A 90 11.56 -2.92 13.26
C LYS A 90 12.05 -1.50 13.53
N SER A 91 13.22 -1.11 13.01
CA SER A 91 13.78 0.23 13.22
C SER A 91 13.17 1.29 12.29
N VAL A 92 12.49 0.88 11.22
CA VAL A 92 11.99 1.78 10.17
C VAL A 92 10.49 1.63 9.87
N THR A 93 9.80 0.77 10.62
CA THR A 93 8.34 0.60 10.50
C THR A 93 7.64 0.95 11.82
N PRO A 94 6.45 1.56 11.76
CA PRO A 94 5.74 2.00 10.54
C PRO A 94 6.48 3.15 9.84
N GLY A 95 6.27 3.28 8.50
CA GLY A 95 6.91 4.36 7.75
C GLY A 95 6.78 4.23 6.23
N ALA A 96 7.26 5.25 5.53
CA ALA A 96 7.10 5.42 4.09
C ALA A 96 8.05 4.53 3.26
N TYR A 97 8.10 3.26 3.56
CA TYR A 97 8.95 2.27 2.88
C TYR A 97 8.12 1.15 2.25
N THR A 98 8.64 0.59 1.18
CA THR A 98 8.20 -0.68 0.60
C THR A 98 9.40 -1.61 0.52
N PHE A 99 9.28 -2.79 1.13
CA PHE A 99 10.35 -3.79 1.16
C PHE A 99 10.01 -4.92 0.21
N ILE A 100 10.94 -5.24 -0.71
CA ILE A 100 10.84 -6.40 -1.58
C ILE A 100 11.46 -7.59 -0.82
N LEU A 101 10.65 -8.62 -0.60
CA LEU A 101 11.01 -9.80 0.19
C LEU A 101 10.60 -11.08 -0.54
N GLN A 102 11.25 -12.19 -0.18
CA GLN A 102 10.82 -13.51 -0.63
C GLN A 102 9.48 -13.85 0.01
N ALA A 103 8.48 -14.13 -0.82
CA ALA A 103 7.13 -14.44 -0.36
C ALA A 103 7.05 -15.83 0.30
N THR A 104 6.12 -16.00 1.22
CA THR A 104 5.67 -17.29 1.70
C THR A 104 4.58 -17.87 0.78
N LYS A 105 4.14 -19.08 1.06
CA LYS A 105 3.01 -19.71 0.36
C LYS A 105 1.65 -19.05 0.63
N GLU A 106 1.58 -18.19 1.64
CA GLU A 106 0.36 -17.46 2.01
C GLU A 106 0.03 -16.34 1.01
N VAL A 107 1.01 -15.89 0.22
CA VAL A 107 0.79 -14.89 -0.84
C VAL A 107 0.22 -15.56 -2.09
N PRO A 108 -0.92 -15.11 -2.62
CA PRO A 108 -1.48 -15.65 -3.86
C PRO A 108 -0.49 -15.50 -5.03
N ARG A 109 -0.27 -16.59 -5.77
CA ARG A 109 0.73 -16.63 -6.86
C ARG A 109 0.59 -15.52 -7.89
N ARG A 110 -0.64 -15.06 -8.16
CA ARG A 110 -0.92 -14.00 -9.14
C ARG A 110 -0.43 -12.62 -8.72
N THR A 111 -0.15 -12.39 -7.42
CA THR A 111 0.36 -11.13 -6.90
C THR A 111 1.88 -11.11 -6.79
N LEU A 112 2.53 -12.26 -7.02
CA LEU A 112 3.97 -12.42 -6.95
C LEU A 112 4.66 -12.01 -8.25
N HIS A 113 5.92 -11.58 -8.09
CA HIS A 113 6.82 -11.48 -9.24
C HIS A 113 6.95 -12.86 -9.90
N PRO A 114 6.64 -13.02 -11.21
CA PRO A 114 6.49 -14.33 -11.83
C PRO A 114 7.75 -15.22 -11.77
N LYS A 115 8.94 -14.62 -11.83
CA LYS A 115 10.22 -15.35 -11.80
C LYS A 115 10.85 -15.40 -10.40
N ARG A 116 10.84 -14.28 -9.66
CA ARG A 116 11.55 -14.15 -8.38
C ARG A 116 10.75 -14.66 -7.19
N GLN A 117 9.44 -14.82 -7.33
CA GLN A 117 8.50 -15.17 -6.24
C GLN A 117 8.60 -14.19 -5.06
N THR A 118 8.81 -12.92 -5.38
CA THR A 118 8.91 -11.82 -4.42
C THR A 118 7.63 -10.98 -4.41
N ILE A 119 7.43 -10.26 -3.32
CA ILE A 119 6.32 -9.33 -3.11
C ILE A 119 6.84 -8.07 -2.40
N GLY A 120 6.26 -6.92 -2.72
CA GLY A 120 6.44 -5.72 -1.94
C GLY A 120 5.57 -5.75 -0.67
N LEU A 121 6.13 -5.39 0.48
CA LEU A 121 5.39 -5.28 1.75
C LEU A 121 5.70 -3.94 2.41
N ARG A 122 4.70 -3.37 3.10
CA ARG A 122 4.87 -2.16 3.91
C ARG A 122 3.97 -2.17 5.15
N VAL A 123 4.39 -1.42 6.16
CA VAL A 123 3.56 -1.03 7.31
C VAL A 123 3.50 0.50 7.31
N PRO A 124 2.37 1.11 6.91
CA PRO A 124 2.26 2.56 6.77
C PRO A 124 2.17 3.26 8.12
N ASP A 125 2.72 4.46 8.22
CA ASP A 125 2.53 5.36 9.36
C ASP A 125 1.36 6.33 9.08
N ASN A 126 0.16 5.79 9.02
CA ASN A 126 -1.06 6.55 8.77
C ASN A 126 -2.23 5.93 9.55
N ALA A 127 -2.87 6.72 10.40
CA ALA A 127 -3.91 6.22 11.31
C ALA A 127 -5.13 5.65 10.56
N ILE A 128 -5.54 6.23 9.43
CA ILE A 128 -6.66 5.71 8.63
C ILE A 128 -6.29 4.37 8.01
N ALA A 129 -5.10 4.27 7.39
CA ALA A 129 -4.63 3.03 6.78
C ALA A 129 -4.51 1.90 7.83
N LEU A 130 -3.95 2.19 9.00
CA LEU A 130 -3.82 1.23 10.09
C LEU A 130 -5.19 0.79 10.63
N ALA A 131 -6.13 1.73 10.81
CA ALA A 131 -7.49 1.40 11.26
C ALA A 131 -8.25 0.52 10.25
N LEU A 132 -8.07 0.76 8.95
CA LEU A 132 -8.64 -0.09 7.89
C LEU A 132 -8.09 -1.52 7.97
N LEU A 133 -6.77 -1.66 8.13
CA LEU A 133 -6.10 -2.97 8.21
C LEU A 133 -6.47 -3.73 9.48
N GLU A 134 -6.56 -3.03 10.62
CA GLU A 134 -7.00 -3.62 11.89
C GLU A 134 -8.43 -4.16 11.80
N GLU A 135 -9.36 -3.36 11.28
CA GLU A 135 -10.77 -3.76 11.12
C GLU A 135 -10.92 -4.86 10.06
N LEU A 136 -10.09 -4.84 8.99
CA LEU A 136 -10.12 -5.86 7.94
C LEU A 136 -9.61 -7.22 8.45
N GLY A 137 -8.58 -7.21 9.30
CA GLY A 137 -7.95 -8.39 9.87
C GLY A 137 -7.08 -9.20 8.90
N GLU A 138 -6.78 -8.61 7.74
CA GLU A 138 -5.87 -9.18 6.72
C GLU A 138 -5.19 -8.04 5.95
N PRO A 139 -4.04 -8.25 5.28
CA PRO A 139 -3.40 -7.22 4.48
C PRO A 139 -4.24 -6.83 3.27
N MET A 140 -4.12 -5.56 2.87
CA MET A 140 -4.67 -5.10 1.60
C MET A 140 -3.65 -5.22 0.47
N LEU A 141 -4.11 -5.65 -0.70
CA LEU A 141 -3.37 -5.50 -1.94
C LEU A 141 -3.47 -4.03 -2.38
N SER A 142 -2.33 -3.40 -2.64
CA SER A 142 -2.29 -1.96 -2.86
C SER A 142 -1.28 -1.55 -3.92
N CYS A 143 -1.51 -0.40 -4.51
CA CYS A 143 -0.53 0.35 -5.28
C CYS A 143 -0.75 1.85 -5.14
N THR A 144 0.30 2.65 -5.32
CA THR A 144 0.19 4.11 -5.36
C THR A 144 -0.83 4.54 -6.41
N LEU A 145 -1.69 5.49 -6.08
CA LEU A 145 -2.59 6.12 -7.03
C LEU A 145 -1.79 7.06 -7.94
N MET A 146 -1.39 6.56 -9.08
CA MET A 146 -0.72 7.30 -10.14
C MET A 146 -1.57 7.18 -11.40
N LEU A 147 -2.12 8.26 -11.88
CA LEU A 147 -2.99 8.22 -13.06
C LEU A 147 -2.16 8.06 -14.34
N PRO A 148 -2.69 7.39 -15.37
CA PRO A 148 -2.00 7.26 -16.64
C PRO A 148 -1.72 8.63 -17.28
N GLY A 149 -0.45 8.85 -17.67
CA GLY A 149 -0.01 10.11 -18.27
C GLY A 149 0.38 11.20 -17.27
N GLU A 150 0.16 10.99 -15.98
CA GLU A 150 0.60 11.91 -14.93
C GLU A 150 2.01 11.56 -14.45
N ASN A 151 2.75 12.60 -14.04
CA ASN A 151 4.12 12.44 -13.52
C ASN A 151 4.15 12.31 -11.98
N GLU A 152 3.10 12.76 -11.31
CA GLU A 152 2.97 12.78 -9.86
C GLU A 152 1.62 12.21 -9.42
N PRO A 153 1.54 11.55 -8.25
CA PRO A 153 0.28 11.11 -7.65
C PRO A 153 -0.59 12.31 -7.28
N PRO A 154 -1.91 12.24 -7.47
CA PRO A 154 -2.80 13.29 -6.98
C PRO A 154 -2.80 13.34 -5.45
N SER A 155 -2.84 14.55 -4.88
CA SER A 155 -2.77 14.82 -3.44
C SER A 155 -4.10 15.27 -2.82
N ASP A 156 -5.01 15.83 -3.62
CA ASP A 156 -6.31 16.34 -3.18
C ASP A 156 -7.40 15.26 -3.32
N PRO A 157 -8.07 14.84 -2.24
CA PRO A 157 -9.13 13.83 -2.31
C PRO A 157 -10.36 14.25 -3.12
N TYR A 158 -10.64 15.55 -3.26
CA TYR A 158 -11.75 16.03 -4.07
C TYR A 158 -11.43 15.92 -5.57
N ASP A 159 -10.22 16.28 -5.98
CA ASP A 159 -9.74 16.06 -7.34
C ASP A 159 -9.73 14.58 -7.70
N ILE A 160 -9.29 13.73 -6.76
CA ILE A 160 -9.32 12.27 -6.91
C ILE A 160 -10.75 11.77 -7.13
N ARG A 161 -11.70 12.22 -6.29
CA ARG A 161 -13.12 11.85 -6.43
C ARG A 161 -13.65 12.24 -7.81
N ASP A 162 -13.37 13.45 -8.25
CA ASP A 162 -13.91 13.99 -9.49
C ASP A 162 -13.30 13.30 -10.72
N THR A 163 -12.02 12.86 -10.62
CA THR A 163 -11.30 12.24 -11.73
C THR A 163 -11.56 10.73 -11.85
N ILE A 164 -11.45 9.97 -10.75
CA ILE A 164 -11.55 8.51 -10.79
C ILE A 164 -12.70 7.94 -9.95
N GLY A 165 -13.48 8.77 -9.28
CA GLY A 165 -14.62 8.33 -8.50
C GLY A 165 -15.49 7.29 -9.23
N PRO A 166 -15.88 7.50 -10.49
CA PRO A 166 -16.69 6.53 -11.23
C PRO A 166 -16.05 5.14 -11.41
N GLN A 167 -14.74 5.01 -11.24
CA GLN A 167 -13.97 3.78 -11.45
C GLN A 167 -13.72 2.98 -10.16
N VAL A 168 -13.96 3.60 -8.99
CA VAL A 168 -13.77 2.98 -7.66
C VAL A 168 -15.07 2.95 -6.87
N ASP A 169 -15.12 2.23 -5.77
CA ASP A 169 -16.32 2.09 -4.94
C ASP A 169 -16.34 3.09 -3.79
N LEU A 170 -15.16 3.54 -3.35
CA LEU A 170 -15.01 4.51 -2.27
C LEU A 170 -13.75 5.35 -2.48
N VAL A 171 -13.87 6.65 -2.22
CA VAL A 171 -12.74 7.55 -1.98
C VAL A 171 -12.78 8.00 -0.52
N ILE A 172 -11.71 7.78 0.21
CA ILE A 172 -11.54 8.25 1.59
C ILE A 172 -10.77 9.56 1.56
N ASP A 173 -11.41 10.61 2.02
CA ASP A 173 -10.77 11.90 2.30
C ASP A 173 -10.18 11.85 3.72
N GLY A 174 -8.86 11.84 3.82
CA GLY A 174 -8.08 12.00 5.05
C GLY A 174 -7.23 13.26 5.03
N GLY A 175 -7.58 14.23 4.17
CA GLY A 175 -6.78 15.43 3.91
C GLY A 175 -5.78 15.23 2.77
N TYR A 176 -4.91 16.20 2.59
CA TYR A 176 -3.88 16.14 1.56
C TYR A 176 -2.81 15.09 1.88
N CYS A 177 -2.40 14.31 0.88
CA CYS A 177 -1.23 13.44 0.96
C CYS A 177 -0.03 14.08 0.25
N GLY A 178 1.17 13.52 0.47
CA GLY A 178 2.35 13.85 -0.32
C GLY A 178 2.25 13.38 -1.77
N VAL A 179 3.22 13.79 -2.57
CA VAL A 179 3.37 13.38 -3.97
C VAL A 179 4.55 12.41 -4.18
N ASP A 180 5.40 12.27 -3.19
CA ASP A 180 6.54 11.36 -3.23
C ASP A 180 6.13 9.94 -2.83
N PRO A 181 6.27 8.94 -3.70
CA PRO A 181 6.01 7.55 -3.36
C PRO A 181 6.97 7.03 -2.29
N THR A 182 6.71 5.83 -1.78
CA THR A 182 7.61 5.17 -0.82
C THR A 182 9.01 4.96 -1.36
N THR A 183 9.99 4.99 -0.47
CA THR A 183 11.33 4.44 -0.74
C THR A 183 11.23 2.92 -0.85
N VAL A 184 11.77 2.35 -1.93
CA VAL A 184 11.70 0.91 -2.21
C VAL A 184 13.06 0.27 -2.00
N ILE A 185 13.11 -0.75 -1.14
CA ILE A 185 14.33 -1.45 -0.75
C ILE A 185 14.18 -2.94 -1.00
N ASP A 186 15.09 -3.52 -1.77
CA ASP A 186 15.17 -4.96 -1.97
C ASP A 186 16.01 -5.59 -0.85
N LEU A 187 15.42 -6.55 -0.14
CA LEU A 187 16.04 -7.30 0.96
C LEU A 187 16.22 -8.79 0.63
N THR A 188 16.08 -9.16 -0.64
CA THR A 188 16.13 -10.57 -1.05
C THR A 188 17.54 -11.15 -1.11
N SER A 189 18.57 -10.30 -1.24
CA SER A 189 20.00 -10.71 -1.29
C SER A 189 20.66 -10.86 0.08
N GLY A 190 19.94 -10.51 1.16
CA GLY A 190 20.47 -10.50 2.54
C GLY A 190 21.13 -9.16 2.93
N ALA A 191 21.40 -8.27 1.99
CA ALA A 191 21.83 -6.89 2.23
C ALA A 191 20.80 -5.94 1.60
N PRO A 192 20.54 -4.76 2.21
CA PRO A 192 19.64 -3.78 1.64
C PRO A 192 20.16 -3.22 0.31
N GLU A 193 19.32 -3.22 -0.72
CA GLU A 193 19.59 -2.60 -2.02
C GLU A 193 18.53 -1.55 -2.32
N LEU A 194 18.95 -0.30 -2.61
CA LEU A 194 18.03 0.79 -2.98
C LEU A 194 17.52 0.57 -4.41
N VAL A 195 16.21 0.31 -4.53
CA VAL A 195 15.54 0.18 -5.83
C VAL A 195 15.00 1.52 -6.31
N ARG A 196 14.45 2.32 -5.39
CA ARG A 196 13.90 3.64 -5.68
C ARG A 196 13.97 4.52 -4.43
N LYS A 197 14.53 5.71 -4.56
CA LYS A 197 14.39 6.77 -3.55
C LYS A 197 12.96 7.32 -3.59
N GLY A 198 12.39 7.58 -2.44
CA GLY A 198 11.07 8.17 -2.25
C GLY A 198 11.03 8.95 -0.93
N SER A 199 9.88 9.02 -0.27
CA SER A 199 9.67 9.78 0.97
C SER A 199 10.33 9.18 2.21
N GLY A 200 10.65 7.87 2.21
CA GLY A 200 11.37 7.25 3.33
C GLY A 200 12.87 7.62 3.34
N ALA A 201 13.40 8.04 4.51
CA ALA A 201 14.80 8.43 4.69
C ALA A 201 15.77 7.29 4.37
N LEU A 202 16.93 7.60 3.79
CA LEU A 202 17.95 6.62 3.41
C LEU A 202 18.95 6.35 4.54
N LYS A 203 19.09 7.29 5.48
CA LYS A 203 20.04 7.20 6.61
C LYS A 203 19.96 5.89 7.43
N PRO A 204 18.79 5.31 7.72
CA PRO A 204 18.71 4.04 8.46
C PRO A 204 19.40 2.86 7.78
N PHE A 205 19.63 2.96 6.46
CA PHE A 205 20.29 1.93 5.65
C PHE A 205 21.77 2.24 5.38
N GLY A 206 22.30 3.32 6.00
CA GLY A 206 23.67 3.75 5.82
C GLY A 206 23.92 4.54 4.52
N TRP A 207 22.87 5.00 3.84
CA TRP A 207 22.98 5.84 2.64
C TRP A 207 22.73 7.31 2.96
N SER A 208 23.32 8.22 2.16
CA SER A 208 23.01 9.65 2.26
C SER A 208 21.72 9.98 1.52
N ASP A 209 21.03 11.00 2.01
CA ASP A 209 19.84 11.54 1.35
C ASP A 209 20.18 12.58 0.26
N ASP A 210 21.50 12.84 0.02
CA ASP A 210 22.03 13.78 -0.99
C ASP A 210 21.90 13.24 -2.43
#